data_2a42a7cc0c42aafe2a2b6736e88f5ed2
#
_entry.id   2a42a7cc0c42aafe2a2b6736e88f5ed2
#
_cell.length_a   1.000
_cell.length_b   1.000
_cell.length_c   1.000
_cell.angle_alpha   90.00
_cell.angle_beta   90.00
_cell.angle_gamma   90.00
#
_symmetry.space_group_name_H-M   'P 1'
#
loop_
_entity.id
_entity.type
_entity.pdbx_description
1 polymer ?
#
loop_
_entity_poly.entity_id
_entity_poly.type
_entity_poly.pdbx_seq_one_letter_code
_entity_poly.pdbx_strand_id
1 'polypeptide(L)'
;LALSVWMRYLESSGATLPFPPNAYQGDYVRNMARQLEEAQGKRYLHPAAAVLDGAPSVEADPEAHLDALIANAKRLLGADYARLHDFVLTEQLGDCRNDLVEFGVTFDSWFSEQSLFDSGLVERVVDMLEKSGHLFQKEGAKWFRSTEFGDEKDRVVQRGNGQYTYFASDIAHHLDKYERGFDRIINVWGADHHGYIARVKGALQALGLDPERLTIALVQFAVLYRDGKKASMSTRAGEFVTLRELRNEVGNDAARFFYVLRKSDQHLDFDLDLAKSQSNDNPVYYIQYAHARVCSVMEQWGGNPAELVNADLTPLVEEQELQILQKLLDYPEQIEGAARELAPHLLAFYLKDLAGGFHSYYNSTRLLVEEDRIKLARLALAAAIRQVLRNGLEILGVSAPDRM
;
A
#
# COMPACT_ATOMS: atom_id res chain seq x y z
N LEU A 1 10.90 -4.70 18.02
CA LEU A 1 9.53 -4.67 18.53
C LEU A 1 9.37 -5.64 19.72
N ALA A 2 9.73 -6.94 19.58
CA ALA A 2 9.60 -7.91 20.68
C ALA A 2 10.26 -7.45 21.99
N LEU A 3 11.50 -6.91 21.94
CA LEU A 3 12.15 -6.32 23.10
C LEU A 3 11.30 -5.18 23.69
N SER A 4 10.76 -4.28 22.86
CA SER A 4 9.95 -3.13 23.33
C SER A 4 8.71 -3.61 24.08
N VAL A 5 8.02 -4.64 23.56
CA VAL A 5 6.86 -5.25 24.23
C VAL A 5 7.26 -5.90 25.55
N TRP A 6 8.38 -6.64 25.58
CA TRP A 6 8.85 -7.26 26.81
C TRP A 6 9.27 -6.24 27.88
N MET A 7 9.93 -5.16 27.50
CA MET A 7 10.27 -4.09 28.44
C MET A 7 9.01 -3.43 29.02
N ARG A 8 7.96 -3.17 28.22
CA ARG A 8 6.68 -2.64 28.71
C ARG A 8 5.95 -3.64 29.62
N TYR A 9 6.04 -4.93 29.33
CA TYR A 9 5.55 -5.99 30.21
C TYR A 9 6.29 -6.01 31.56
N LEU A 10 7.60 -5.81 31.57
CA LEU A 10 8.36 -5.70 32.81
C LEU A 10 7.99 -4.44 33.61
N GLU A 11 7.80 -3.30 32.92
CA GLU A 11 7.33 -2.06 33.55
C GLU A 11 5.95 -2.23 34.21
N SER A 12 4.98 -2.86 33.53
CA SER A 12 3.62 -3.09 34.09
C SER A 12 3.67 -3.93 35.37
N SER A 13 4.67 -4.78 35.49
CA SER A 13 4.94 -5.60 36.66
C SER A 13 5.78 -4.91 37.73
N GLY A 14 6.08 -3.61 37.59
CA GLY A 14 6.78 -2.78 38.59
C GLY A 14 8.28 -2.66 38.38
N ALA A 15 8.88 -3.17 37.29
CA ALA A 15 10.30 -2.96 37.03
C ALA A 15 10.55 -1.52 36.54
N THR A 16 11.61 -0.89 37.04
CA THR A 16 12.11 0.40 36.55
C THR A 16 13.26 0.15 35.59
N LEU A 17 13.03 0.40 34.30
CA LEU A 17 14.01 0.21 33.24
C LEU A 17 14.13 1.49 32.40
N PRO A 18 15.33 1.96 32.01
CA PRO A 18 15.47 3.01 31.03
C PRO A 18 14.99 2.49 29.68
N PHE A 19 13.92 3.10 29.13
CA PHE A 19 13.39 2.68 27.86
C PHE A 19 14.19 3.32 26.72
N PRO A 20 14.81 2.53 25.79
CA PRO A 20 15.66 3.08 24.75
C PRO A 20 14.90 4.04 23.82
N PRO A 21 15.46 5.23 23.49
CA PRO A 21 14.79 6.21 22.63
C PRO A 21 14.60 5.74 21.18
N ASN A 22 15.42 4.79 20.74
CA ASN A 22 15.36 4.15 19.43
C ASN A 22 14.51 2.87 19.41
N ALA A 23 13.89 2.49 20.56
CA ALA A 23 12.89 1.43 20.63
C ALA A 23 11.49 1.92 20.23
N TYR A 24 10.55 1.01 20.01
CA TYR A 24 9.17 1.34 19.65
C TYR A 24 8.39 1.90 20.84
N GLN A 25 7.90 3.15 20.74
CA GLN A 25 7.31 3.93 21.84
C GLN A 25 5.78 3.90 21.90
N GLY A 26 5.10 3.59 20.77
CA GLY A 26 3.65 3.77 20.60
C GLY A 26 2.79 2.98 21.60
N ASP A 27 1.54 3.41 21.80
CA ASP A 27 0.57 2.78 22.70
C ASP A 27 0.25 1.33 22.32
N TYR A 28 0.38 0.97 21.05
CA TYR A 28 0.22 -0.41 20.58
C TYR A 28 1.22 -1.37 21.26
N VAL A 29 2.43 -0.90 21.58
CA VAL A 29 3.45 -1.69 22.32
C VAL A 29 2.95 -1.98 23.74
N ARG A 30 2.37 -0.98 24.42
CA ARG A 30 1.79 -1.13 25.77
C ARG A 30 0.56 -2.07 25.73
N ASN A 31 -0.25 -1.99 24.68
CA ASN A 31 -1.40 -2.86 24.49
C ASN A 31 -0.96 -4.32 24.33
N MET A 32 0.03 -4.60 23.47
CA MET A 32 0.60 -5.94 23.33
C MET A 32 1.25 -6.45 24.61
N ALA A 33 1.90 -5.58 25.37
CA ALA A 33 2.48 -5.95 26.67
C ALA A 33 1.41 -6.38 27.68
N ARG A 34 0.26 -5.70 27.69
CA ARG A 34 -0.88 -6.04 28.54
C ARG A 34 -1.53 -7.36 28.12
N GLN A 35 -1.73 -7.58 26.83
CA GLN A 35 -2.21 -8.86 26.31
C GLN A 35 -1.26 -10.01 26.65
N LEU A 36 0.04 -9.77 26.57
CA LEU A 36 1.07 -10.75 26.95
C LEU A 36 0.98 -11.09 28.44
N GLU A 37 0.78 -10.09 29.31
CA GLU A 37 0.61 -10.29 30.76
C GLU A 37 -0.67 -11.07 31.07
N GLU A 38 -1.78 -10.75 30.43
CA GLU A 38 -3.05 -11.48 30.55
C GLU A 38 -2.91 -12.95 30.10
N ALA A 39 -2.21 -13.21 29.00
CA ALA A 39 -2.06 -14.54 28.45
C ALA A 39 -1.01 -15.42 29.18
N GLN A 40 0.07 -14.82 29.68
CA GLN A 40 1.24 -15.55 30.20
C GLN A 40 1.52 -15.30 31.67
N GLY A 41 0.79 -14.38 32.31
CA GLY A 41 0.97 -14.02 33.73
C GLY A 41 2.41 -13.52 33.98
N LYS A 42 3.08 -14.17 34.93
CA LYS A 42 4.44 -13.80 35.37
C LYS A 42 5.58 -14.57 34.67
N ARG A 43 5.29 -15.28 33.58
CA ARG A 43 6.23 -16.20 32.92
C ARG A 43 7.53 -15.53 32.48
N TYR A 44 7.43 -14.29 31.96
CA TYR A 44 8.55 -13.59 31.35
C TYR A 44 9.18 -12.53 32.28
N LEU A 45 8.90 -12.59 33.60
CA LEU A 45 9.46 -11.67 34.56
C LEU A 45 10.94 -11.98 34.82
N HIS A 46 11.76 -10.96 34.71
CA HIS A 46 13.19 -10.98 35.10
C HIS A 46 13.56 -9.73 35.89
N PRO A 47 14.52 -9.82 36.80
CA PRO A 47 14.99 -8.65 37.52
C PRO A 47 15.62 -7.61 36.60
N ALA A 48 15.36 -6.31 36.85
CA ALA A 48 15.88 -5.22 36.03
C ALA A 48 17.42 -5.27 35.92
N ALA A 49 18.14 -5.62 37.00
CA ALA A 49 19.57 -5.77 36.95
C ALA A 49 20.07 -6.82 35.96
N ALA A 50 19.35 -7.92 35.80
CA ALA A 50 19.70 -8.96 34.82
C ALA A 50 19.41 -8.52 33.37
N VAL A 51 18.36 -7.70 33.16
CA VAL A 51 18.03 -7.14 31.86
C VAL A 51 19.09 -6.13 31.39
N LEU A 52 19.61 -5.34 32.32
CA LEU A 52 20.62 -4.29 32.06
C LEU A 52 22.07 -4.79 32.15
N ASP A 53 22.29 -6.08 32.44
CA ASP A 53 23.63 -6.64 32.67
C ASP A 53 24.54 -6.40 31.46
N GLY A 54 25.67 -5.72 31.70
CA GLY A 54 26.68 -5.41 30.69
C GLY A 54 26.22 -4.41 29.59
N ALA A 55 25.04 -3.84 29.69
CA ALA A 55 24.60 -2.84 28.73
C ALA A 55 25.27 -1.49 28.98
N PRO A 56 25.84 -0.80 27.96
CA PRO A 56 26.33 0.56 28.10
C PRO A 56 25.20 1.52 28.48
N SER A 57 25.48 2.73 28.93
CA SER A 57 24.41 3.70 29.21
C SER A 57 23.75 4.16 27.91
N VAL A 58 22.45 4.47 27.97
CA VAL A 58 21.68 4.96 26.83
C VAL A 58 22.26 6.25 26.25
N GLU A 59 22.78 7.14 27.13
CA GLU A 59 23.35 8.43 26.76
C GLU A 59 24.69 8.28 26.06
N ALA A 60 25.46 7.24 26.37
CA ALA A 60 26.79 7.01 25.82
C ALA A 60 26.71 6.41 24.40
N ASP A 61 25.88 5.39 24.23
CA ASP A 61 25.68 4.71 22.93
C ASP A 61 24.29 4.03 22.90
N PRO A 62 23.26 4.71 22.34
CA PRO A 62 21.91 4.17 22.29
C PRO A 62 21.79 2.87 21.46
N GLU A 63 22.60 2.71 20.40
CA GLU A 63 22.56 1.53 19.54
C GLU A 63 23.19 0.33 20.26
N ALA A 64 24.39 0.49 20.82
CA ALA A 64 25.03 -0.57 21.58
C ALA A 64 24.20 -0.95 22.82
N HIS A 65 23.53 0.02 23.47
CA HIS A 65 22.58 -0.26 24.55
C HIS A 65 21.44 -1.16 24.08
N LEU A 66 20.77 -0.82 22.96
CA LEU A 66 19.68 -1.60 22.40
C LEU A 66 20.13 -3.02 22.02
N ASP A 67 21.27 -3.16 21.37
CA ASP A 67 21.85 -4.46 21.00
C ASP A 67 22.13 -5.33 22.23
N ALA A 68 22.70 -4.75 23.29
CA ALA A 68 22.95 -5.46 24.56
C ALA A 68 21.63 -5.93 25.20
N LEU A 69 20.58 -5.09 25.20
CA LEU A 69 19.28 -5.48 25.72
C LEU A 69 18.63 -6.62 24.90
N ILE A 70 18.77 -6.60 23.58
CA ILE A 70 18.30 -7.69 22.71
C ILE A 70 19.06 -9.00 23.04
N ALA A 71 20.37 -8.93 23.19
CA ALA A 71 21.20 -10.09 23.58
C ALA A 71 20.79 -10.64 24.95
N ASN A 72 20.58 -9.76 25.93
CA ASN A 72 20.14 -10.13 27.27
C ASN A 72 18.74 -10.75 27.26
N ALA A 73 17.79 -10.19 26.48
CA ALA A 73 16.45 -10.75 26.32
C ALA A 73 16.52 -12.17 25.75
N LYS A 74 17.30 -12.40 24.70
CA LYS A 74 17.51 -13.74 24.12
C LYS A 74 18.13 -14.71 25.14
N ARG A 75 19.11 -14.28 25.90
CA ARG A 75 19.76 -15.09 26.93
C ARG A 75 18.82 -15.43 28.09
N LEU A 76 18.08 -14.44 28.60
CA LEU A 76 17.21 -14.60 29.77
C LEU A 76 15.97 -15.42 29.46
N LEU A 77 15.34 -15.17 28.33
CA LEU A 77 14.10 -15.86 27.90
C LEU A 77 14.40 -17.21 27.23
N GLY A 78 15.61 -17.42 26.70
CA GLY A 78 15.96 -18.67 26.02
C GLY A 78 14.93 -19.04 24.93
N ALA A 79 14.37 -20.24 24.99
CA ALA A 79 13.35 -20.69 24.05
C ALA A 79 12.04 -19.88 24.08
N ASP A 80 11.76 -19.18 25.17
CA ASP A 80 10.59 -18.32 25.30
C ASP A 80 10.73 -17.02 24.50
N TYR A 81 11.95 -16.61 24.13
CA TYR A 81 12.15 -15.46 23.24
C TYR A 81 11.50 -15.65 21.87
N ALA A 82 11.60 -16.84 21.29
CA ALA A 82 10.94 -17.17 20.05
C ALA A 82 9.40 -17.05 20.17
N ARG A 83 8.83 -17.57 21.26
CA ARG A 83 7.39 -17.47 21.54
C ARG A 83 6.92 -16.02 21.71
N LEU A 84 7.69 -15.22 22.42
CA LEU A 84 7.43 -13.79 22.56
C LEU A 84 7.50 -13.08 21.19
N HIS A 85 8.52 -13.37 20.41
CA HIS A 85 8.70 -12.81 19.07
C HIS A 85 7.52 -13.16 18.16
N ASP A 86 7.13 -14.44 18.13
CA ASP A 86 6.01 -14.93 17.30
C ASP A 86 4.67 -14.31 17.73
N PHE A 87 4.45 -14.18 19.04
CA PHE A 87 3.27 -13.49 19.57
C PHE A 87 3.21 -12.04 19.05
N VAL A 88 4.28 -11.29 19.27
CA VAL A 88 4.35 -9.87 18.89
C VAL A 88 4.22 -9.67 17.38
N LEU A 89 4.85 -10.54 16.59
CA LEU A 89 4.76 -10.50 15.13
C LEU A 89 3.36 -10.83 14.65
N THR A 90 2.71 -11.83 15.24
CA THR A 90 1.35 -12.25 14.89
C THR A 90 0.34 -11.15 15.17
N GLU A 91 0.41 -10.53 16.37
CA GLU A 91 -0.47 -9.41 16.75
C GLU A 91 -0.29 -8.22 15.81
N GLN A 92 0.96 -7.80 15.55
CA GLN A 92 1.24 -6.65 14.69
C GLN A 92 0.82 -6.90 13.23
N LEU A 93 1.11 -8.07 12.69
CA LEU A 93 0.69 -8.42 11.33
C LEU A 93 -0.83 -8.59 11.24
N GLY A 94 -1.48 -9.11 12.30
CA GLY A 94 -2.93 -9.20 12.39
C GLY A 94 -3.58 -7.81 12.30
N ASP A 95 -3.08 -6.85 13.06
CA ASP A 95 -3.57 -5.46 13.05
C ASP A 95 -3.37 -4.81 11.66
N CYS A 96 -2.19 -4.96 11.06
CA CYS A 96 -1.92 -4.47 9.70
C CYS A 96 -2.84 -5.11 8.65
N ARG A 97 -3.08 -6.42 8.74
CA ARG A 97 -3.98 -7.14 7.82
C ARG A 97 -5.41 -6.63 7.94
N ASN A 98 -5.89 -6.45 9.16
CA ASN A 98 -7.24 -5.96 9.42
C ASN A 98 -7.43 -4.55 8.85
N ASP A 99 -6.47 -3.64 9.08
CA ASP A 99 -6.52 -2.29 8.52
C ASP A 99 -6.55 -2.27 6.99
N LEU A 100 -5.75 -3.12 6.36
CA LEU A 100 -5.71 -3.22 4.91
C LEU A 100 -7.00 -3.83 4.34
N VAL A 101 -7.53 -4.90 4.96
CA VAL A 101 -8.81 -5.50 4.56
C VAL A 101 -9.95 -4.48 4.68
N GLU A 102 -10.03 -3.76 5.79
CA GLU A 102 -11.01 -2.70 5.98
C GLU A 102 -10.85 -1.54 5.00
N PHE A 103 -9.62 -1.30 4.52
CA PHE A 103 -9.35 -0.33 3.44
C PHE A 103 -9.65 -0.89 2.04
N GLY A 104 -10.07 -2.15 1.92
CA GLY A 104 -10.32 -2.83 0.66
C GLY A 104 -9.05 -3.24 -0.08
N VAL A 105 -7.95 -3.50 0.65
CA VAL A 105 -6.68 -4.00 0.11
C VAL A 105 -6.43 -5.39 0.66
N THR A 106 -6.39 -6.38 -0.22
CA THR A 106 -6.12 -7.78 0.11
C THR A 106 -4.89 -8.29 -0.62
N PHE A 107 -4.19 -9.26 -0.03
CA PHE A 107 -3.03 -9.90 -0.61
C PHE A 107 -3.24 -11.42 -0.67
N ASP A 108 -2.92 -12.02 -1.78
CA ASP A 108 -2.96 -13.48 -1.97
C ASP A 108 -1.85 -14.17 -1.18
N SER A 109 -0.72 -13.49 -0.98
CA SER A 109 0.43 -14.01 -0.26
C SER A 109 1.05 -12.97 0.66
N TRP A 110 1.26 -13.35 1.91
CA TRP A 110 2.05 -12.63 2.91
C TRP A 110 3.40 -13.35 3.03
N PHE A 111 4.41 -12.77 2.41
CA PHE A 111 5.72 -13.38 2.30
C PHE A 111 6.57 -13.08 3.55
N SER A 112 7.17 -14.12 4.13
CA SER A 112 8.12 -13.97 5.25
C SER A 112 9.55 -13.96 4.73
N GLU A 113 10.31 -12.89 5.01
CA GLU A 113 11.74 -12.83 4.68
C GLU A 113 12.54 -13.97 5.35
N GLN A 114 12.13 -14.38 6.56
CA GLN A 114 12.76 -15.51 7.25
C GLN A 114 12.75 -16.79 6.42
N SER A 115 11.71 -17.02 5.61
CA SER A 115 11.62 -18.19 4.75
C SER A 115 12.75 -18.29 3.70
N LEU A 116 13.33 -17.15 3.31
CA LEU A 116 14.49 -17.12 2.40
C LEU A 116 15.74 -17.73 3.03
N PHE A 117 15.90 -17.53 4.34
CA PHE A 117 17.01 -18.12 5.12
C PHE A 117 16.72 -19.59 5.43
N ASP A 118 15.52 -19.90 5.88
CA ASP A 118 15.12 -21.26 6.25
C ASP A 118 15.18 -22.23 5.05
N SER A 119 14.89 -21.74 3.84
CA SER A 119 14.99 -22.51 2.60
C SER A 119 16.41 -22.58 2.02
N GLY A 120 17.37 -21.84 2.57
CA GLY A 120 18.72 -21.71 2.04
C GLY A 120 18.82 -20.88 0.75
N LEU A 121 17.76 -20.13 0.38
CA LEU A 121 17.73 -19.38 -0.87
C LEU A 121 18.73 -18.20 -0.87
N VAL A 122 18.97 -17.56 0.29
CA VAL A 122 19.97 -16.49 0.42
C VAL A 122 21.37 -17.05 0.15
N GLU A 123 21.70 -18.21 0.72
CA GLU A 123 22.98 -18.88 0.48
C GLU A 123 23.14 -19.26 -1.00
N ARG A 124 22.09 -19.85 -1.60
CA ARG A 124 22.07 -20.23 -3.02
C ARG A 124 22.31 -19.04 -3.95
N VAL A 125 21.71 -17.88 -3.68
CA VAL A 125 21.92 -16.67 -4.47
C VAL A 125 23.35 -16.18 -4.39
N VAL A 126 23.95 -16.15 -3.20
CA VAL A 126 25.35 -15.74 -3.04
C VAL A 126 26.28 -16.70 -3.77
N ASP A 127 26.03 -18.00 -3.71
CA ASP A 127 26.79 -19.01 -4.46
C ASP A 127 26.65 -18.83 -5.99
N MET A 128 25.44 -18.51 -6.46
CA MET A 128 25.20 -18.24 -7.90
C MET A 128 26.00 -17.02 -8.36
N LEU A 129 25.99 -15.92 -7.60
CA LEU A 129 26.75 -14.70 -7.89
C LEU A 129 28.27 -14.95 -7.83
N GLU A 130 28.74 -15.83 -6.94
CA GLU A 130 30.15 -16.22 -6.87
C GLU A 130 30.57 -17.03 -8.11
N LYS A 131 29.76 -18.02 -8.51
CA LYS A 131 29.99 -18.85 -9.70
C LYS A 131 29.93 -18.04 -10.99
N SER A 132 29.11 -16.99 -11.06
CA SER A 132 29.04 -16.09 -12.21
C SER A 132 30.22 -15.09 -12.28
N GLY A 133 31.09 -15.07 -11.25
CA GLY A 133 32.30 -14.19 -11.22
C GLY A 133 32.02 -12.75 -10.77
N HIS A 134 30.80 -12.45 -10.34
CA HIS A 134 30.41 -11.10 -9.93
C HIS A 134 30.58 -10.81 -8.43
N LEU A 135 31.21 -11.74 -7.68
CA LEU A 135 31.62 -11.50 -6.29
C LEU A 135 33.15 -11.40 -6.19
N PHE A 136 33.60 -10.62 -5.22
CA PHE A 136 34.98 -10.58 -4.79
C PHE A 136 35.08 -10.45 -3.27
N GLN A 137 36.23 -10.83 -2.72
CA GLN A 137 36.50 -10.69 -1.29
C GLN A 137 37.30 -9.43 -1.01
N LYS A 138 36.86 -8.68 0.01
CA LYS A 138 37.57 -7.51 0.53
C LYS A 138 37.29 -7.41 2.03
N GLU A 139 38.38 -7.28 2.84
CA GLU A 139 38.31 -7.13 4.29
C GLU A 139 37.48 -8.25 4.98
N GLY A 140 37.61 -9.48 4.47
CA GLY A 140 36.87 -10.64 4.99
C GLY A 140 35.40 -10.75 4.57
N ALA A 141 34.85 -9.76 3.88
CA ALA A 141 33.48 -9.73 3.40
C ALA A 141 33.39 -10.09 1.91
N LYS A 142 32.24 -10.65 1.50
CA LYS A 142 31.91 -10.85 0.07
C LYS A 142 31.18 -9.63 -0.48
N TRP A 143 31.69 -9.11 -1.58
CA TRP A 143 31.19 -7.91 -2.25
C TRP A 143 30.69 -8.26 -3.63
N PHE A 144 29.50 -7.74 -3.98
CA PHE A 144 28.97 -7.79 -5.34
C PHE A 144 29.47 -6.60 -6.15
N ARG A 145 29.94 -6.85 -7.39
CA ARG A 145 30.42 -5.86 -8.35
C ARG A 145 29.27 -5.07 -8.97
N SER A 146 28.48 -4.40 -8.16
CA SER A 146 27.28 -3.70 -8.64
C SER A 146 27.61 -2.50 -9.54
N THR A 147 28.85 -1.97 -9.48
CA THR A 147 29.33 -0.93 -10.41
C THR A 147 29.41 -1.41 -11.85
N GLU A 148 29.62 -2.70 -12.11
CA GLU A 148 29.59 -3.27 -13.47
C GLU A 148 28.19 -3.19 -14.10
N PHE A 149 27.15 -2.98 -13.29
CA PHE A 149 25.74 -2.92 -13.68
C PHE A 149 25.11 -1.54 -13.46
N GLY A 150 25.92 -0.50 -13.26
CA GLY A 150 25.45 0.89 -13.17
C GLY A 150 25.06 1.39 -11.79
N ASP A 151 25.38 0.65 -10.70
CA ASP A 151 25.30 1.19 -9.33
C ASP A 151 26.49 2.13 -9.06
N GLU A 152 26.36 3.05 -8.14
CA GLU A 152 27.40 4.02 -7.78
C GLU A 152 28.63 3.38 -7.10
N LYS A 153 28.46 2.27 -6.40
CA LYS A 153 29.50 1.52 -5.68
C LYS A 153 29.16 0.06 -5.51
N ASP A 154 30.20 -0.78 -5.35
CA ASP A 154 30.02 -2.19 -5.02
C ASP A 154 29.39 -2.39 -3.65
N ARG A 155 28.71 -3.52 -3.47
CA ARG A 155 27.86 -3.78 -2.30
C ARG A 155 28.22 -5.06 -1.57
N VAL A 156 28.27 -5.00 -0.25
CA VAL A 156 28.44 -6.19 0.58
C VAL A 156 27.20 -7.06 0.54
N VAL A 157 27.36 -8.34 0.23
CA VAL A 157 26.29 -9.37 0.33
C VAL A 157 26.47 -10.25 1.55
N GLN A 158 27.73 -10.48 1.99
CA GLN A 158 28.04 -11.22 3.20
C GLN A 158 29.17 -10.52 3.97
N ARG A 159 28.93 -10.25 5.23
CA ARG A 159 29.89 -9.60 6.13
C ARG A 159 31.04 -10.56 6.53
N GLY A 160 32.14 -10.01 7.03
CA GLY A 160 33.28 -10.80 7.50
C GLY A 160 32.99 -11.77 8.67
N ASN A 161 31.91 -11.56 9.39
CA ASN A 161 31.42 -12.47 10.43
C ASN A 161 30.50 -13.59 9.87
N GLY A 162 30.37 -13.72 8.56
CA GLY A 162 29.53 -14.70 7.88
C GLY A 162 28.04 -14.33 7.75
N GLN A 163 27.59 -13.20 8.34
CA GLN A 163 26.20 -12.78 8.26
C GLN A 163 25.88 -12.19 6.88
N TYR A 164 24.77 -12.57 6.30
CA TYR A 164 24.24 -11.96 5.09
C TYR A 164 23.68 -10.55 5.36
N THR A 165 23.74 -9.71 4.35
CA THR A 165 23.15 -8.37 4.40
C THR A 165 21.71 -8.39 3.91
N TYR A 166 20.95 -7.33 4.19
CA TYR A 166 19.62 -7.15 3.61
C TYR A 166 19.63 -7.17 2.07
N PHE A 167 20.74 -6.75 1.45
CA PHE A 167 20.85 -6.82 0.01
C PHE A 167 20.89 -8.26 -0.52
N ALA A 168 21.53 -9.17 0.20
CA ALA A 168 21.53 -10.59 -0.17
C ALA A 168 20.12 -11.20 -0.07
N SER A 169 19.37 -10.91 0.98
CA SER A 169 17.98 -11.37 1.10
C SER A 169 17.06 -10.73 0.07
N ASP A 170 17.27 -9.46 -0.31
CA ASP A 170 16.52 -8.81 -1.39
C ASP A 170 16.77 -9.48 -2.75
N ILE A 171 18.01 -9.84 -3.06
CA ILE A 171 18.33 -10.57 -4.30
C ILE A 171 17.63 -11.95 -4.29
N ALA A 172 17.67 -12.63 -3.16
CA ALA A 172 17.00 -13.94 -3.00
C ALA A 172 15.47 -13.82 -3.17
N HIS A 173 14.86 -12.79 -2.61
CA HIS A 173 13.43 -12.53 -2.77
C HIS A 173 13.06 -12.24 -4.23
N HIS A 174 13.90 -11.51 -4.96
CA HIS A 174 13.66 -11.28 -6.38
C HIS A 174 13.81 -12.57 -7.19
N LEU A 175 14.83 -13.39 -6.91
CA LEU A 175 14.96 -14.71 -7.54
C LEU A 175 13.72 -15.57 -7.30
N ASP A 176 13.18 -15.62 -6.07
CA ASP A 176 11.93 -16.32 -5.76
C ASP A 176 10.78 -15.86 -6.66
N LYS A 177 10.60 -14.53 -6.83
CA LYS A 177 9.57 -13.98 -7.72
C LYS A 177 9.72 -14.45 -9.17
N TYR A 178 10.95 -14.50 -9.68
CA TYR A 178 11.22 -15.01 -11.04
C TYR A 178 10.96 -16.52 -11.16
N GLU A 179 11.33 -17.31 -10.15
CA GLU A 179 11.12 -18.75 -10.12
C GLU A 179 9.64 -19.13 -9.98
N ARG A 180 8.80 -18.25 -9.44
CA ARG A 180 7.34 -18.43 -9.41
C ARG A 180 6.68 -18.31 -10.79
N GLY A 181 7.42 -17.92 -11.83
CA GLY A 181 6.99 -18.01 -13.21
C GLY A 181 6.10 -16.86 -13.70
N PHE A 182 6.05 -15.72 -13.03
CA PHE A 182 5.31 -14.55 -13.49
C PHE A 182 5.98 -13.92 -14.72
N ASP A 183 5.20 -13.55 -15.73
CA ASP A 183 5.70 -12.86 -16.93
C ASP A 183 6.15 -11.43 -16.63
N ARG A 184 5.47 -10.76 -15.71
CA ARG A 184 5.77 -9.41 -15.26
C ARG A 184 5.80 -9.35 -13.73
N ILE A 185 6.83 -8.74 -13.18
CA ILE A 185 7.02 -8.52 -11.75
C ILE A 185 6.95 -7.01 -11.51
N ILE A 186 6.11 -6.58 -10.56
CA ILE A 186 5.95 -5.17 -10.23
C ILE A 186 6.27 -4.98 -8.75
N ASN A 187 7.32 -4.21 -8.46
CA ASN A 187 7.59 -3.76 -7.10
C ASN A 187 7.00 -2.35 -6.91
N VAL A 188 6.30 -2.14 -5.81
CA VAL A 188 5.82 -0.82 -5.40
C VAL A 188 6.71 -0.35 -4.24
N TRP A 189 7.50 0.70 -4.47
CA TRP A 189 8.48 1.23 -3.51
C TRP A 189 8.25 2.70 -3.21
N GLY A 190 8.65 3.15 -2.02
CA GLY A 190 8.76 4.57 -1.72
C GLY A 190 9.81 5.26 -2.63
N ALA A 191 9.59 6.52 -2.96
CA ALA A 191 10.47 7.29 -3.86
C ALA A 191 11.90 7.45 -3.31
N ASP A 192 12.09 7.33 -2.00
CA ASP A 192 13.39 7.30 -1.32
C ASP A 192 14.26 6.10 -1.70
N HIS A 193 13.66 5.03 -2.24
CA HIS A 193 14.37 3.86 -2.75
C HIS A 193 14.81 3.97 -4.22
N HIS A 194 14.68 5.13 -4.87
CA HIS A 194 15.08 5.32 -6.27
C HIS A 194 16.50 4.82 -6.56
N GLY A 195 17.48 5.16 -5.71
CA GLY A 195 18.88 4.73 -5.85
C GLY A 195 19.11 3.22 -5.70
N TYR A 196 18.09 2.47 -5.26
CA TYR A 196 18.19 1.02 -5.10
C TYR A 196 17.86 0.24 -6.40
N ILE A 197 17.24 0.90 -7.38
CA ILE A 197 16.76 0.27 -8.62
C ILE A 197 17.89 -0.35 -9.44
N ALA A 198 18.95 0.45 -9.72
CA ALA A 198 20.11 -0.01 -10.51
C ALA A 198 20.77 -1.24 -9.85
N ARG A 199 20.87 -1.22 -8.52
CA ARG A 199 21.45 -2.30 -7.71
C ARG A 199 20.69 -3.61 -7.85
N VAL A 200 19.36 -3.59 -7.74
CA VAL A 200 18.54 -4.79 -7.87
C VAL A 200 18.53 -5.29 -9.31
N LYS A 201 18.34 -4.42 -10.30
CA LYS A 201 18.39 -4.80 -11.72
C LYS A 201 19.75 -5.38 -12.10
N GLY A 202 20.85 -4.81 -11.58
CA GLY A 202 22.20 -5.33 -11.79
C GLY A 202 22.39 -6.73 -11.20
N ALA A 203 21.85 -6.99 -10.01
CA ALA A 203 21.91 -8.32 -9.42
C ALA A 203 21.12 -9.36 -10.24
N LEU A 204 19.96 -9.00 -10.78
CA LEU A 204 19.18 -9.87 -11.68
C LEU A 204 19.98 -10.20 -12.96
N GLN A 205 20.61 -9.21 -13.58
CA GLN A 205 21.48 -9.43 -14.75
C GLN A 205 22.65 -10.38 -14.42
N ALA A 206 23.31 -10.17 -13.27
CA ALA A 206 24.39 -11.04 -12.81
C ALA A 206 23.94 -12.50 -12.58
N LEU A 207 22.68 -12.71 -12.25
CA LEU A 207 22.04 -14.04 -12.12
C LEU A 207 21.56 -14.61 -13.48
N GLY A 208 21.75 -13.87 -14.59
CA GLY A 208 21.26 -14.27 -15.92
C GLY A 208 19.75 -14.14 -16.10
N LEU A 209 19.10 -13.33 -15.27
CA LEU A 209 17.65 -13.04 -15.34
C LEU A 209 17.41 -11.78 -16.18
N ASP A 210 16.27 -11.74 -16.87
CA ASP A 210 15.86 -10.58 -17.65
C ASP A 210 15.34 -9.44 -16.75
N PRO A 211 16.07 -8.32 -16.57
CA PRO A 211 15.66 -7.24 -15.70
C PRO A 211 14.45 -6.44 -16.23
N GLU A 212 14.09 -6.60 -17.52
CA GLU A 212 12.94 -5.89 -18.10
C GLU A 212 11.59 -6.52 -17.64
N ARG A 213 11.61 -7.74 -17.15
CA ARG A 213 10.43 -8.32 -16.48
C ARG A 213 10.12 -7.64 -15.14
N LEU A 214 11.09 -6.92 -14.55
CA LEU A 214 10.90 -6.18 -13.31
C LEU A 214 10.57 -4.71 -13.59
N THR A 215 9.36 -4.31 -13.30
CA THR A 215 8.92 -2.92 -13.25
C THR A 215 8.93 -2.41 -11.80
N ILE A 216 9.49 -1.23 -11.57
CA ILE A 216 9.47 -0.59 -10.25
C ILE A 216 8.58 0.65 -10.30
N ALA A 217 7.47 0.60 -9.60
CA ALA A 217 6.57 1.72 -9.42
C ALA A 217 6.98 2.50 -8.16
N LEU A 218 7.54 3.68 -8.34
CA LEU A 218 7.87 4.56 -7.23
C LEU A 218 6.64 5.34 -6.78
N VAL A 219 6.44 5.41 -5.45
CA VAL A 219 5.34 6.15 -4.82
C VAL A 219 5.93 7.27 -3.98
N GLN A 220 5.52 8.50 -4.29
CA GLN A 220 5.96 9.70 -3.58
C GLN A 220 5.17 9.87 -2.27
N PHE A 221 5.74 10.62 -1.34
CA PHE A 221 5.09 10.92 -0.06
C PHE A 221 3.80 11.74 -0.28
N ALA A 222 2.75 11.35 0.45
CA ALA A 222 1.55 12.15 0.61
C ALA A 222 1.69 13.04 1.86
N VAL A 223 1.24 14.29 1.73
CA VAL A 223 1.19 15.26 2.83
C VAL A 223 -0.27 15.57 3.12
N LEU A 224 -0.68 15.40 4.37
CA LEU A 224 -2.05 15.68 4.80
C LEU A 224 -2.21 17.15 5.16
N TYR A 225 -3.30 17.76 4.71
CA TYR A 225 -3.69 19.13 5.02
C TYR A 225 -5.05 19.16 5.74
N ARG A 226 -5.16 20.00 6.76
CA ARG A 226 -6.40 20.28 7.49
C ARG A 226 -6.49 21.78 7.74
N ASP A 227 -7.62 22.41 7.44
CA ASP A 227 -7.83 23.86 7.51
C ASP A 227 -6.73 24.65 6.76
N GLY A 228 -6.30 24.13 5.60
CA GLY A 228 -5.23 24.72 4.78
C GLY A 228 -3.83 24.64 5.40
N LYS A 229 -3.65 23.91 6.50
CA LYS A 229 -2.36 23.73 7.18
C LYS A 229 -1.90 22.28 7.09
N LYS A 230 -0.59 22.09 6.98
CA LYS A 230 0.02 20.76 7.04
C LYS A 230 -0.29 20.12 8.39
N ALA A 231 -0.90 18.93 8.37
CA ALA A 231 -1.09 18.12 9.56
C ALA A 231 0.29 17.68 10.09
N SER A 232 0.50 17.81 11.40
CA SER A 232 1.76 17.39 12.02
C SER A 232 1.91 15.87 11.92
N MET A 233 3.06 15.41 11.43
CA MET A 233 3.41 14.01 11.34
C MET A 233 4.84 13.83 11.86
N SER A 234 4.97 13.23 13.04
CA SER A 234 6.26 12.88 13.62
C SER A 234 6.29 11.42 14.01
N THR A 235 6.91 10.60 13.16
CA THR A 235 7.09 9.15 13.44
C THR A 235 7.96 8.91 14.69
N ARG A 236 8.88 9.81 15.02
CA ARG A 236 9.75 9.70 16.21
C ARG A 236 9.02 10.03 17.50
N ALA A 237 8.05 10.93 17.46
CA ALA A 237 7.24 11.29 18.64
C ALA A 237 6.03 10.36 18.84
N GLY A 238 5.79 9.40 17.92
CA GLY A 238 4.59 8.58 17.92
C GLY A 238 3.32 9.30 17.45
N GLU A 239 3.47 10.52 16.94
CA GLU A 239 2.38 11.35 16.40
C GLU A 239 2.39 11.23 14.87
N PHE A 240 1.68 10.26 14.35
CA PHE A 240 1.41 10.11 12.92
C PHE A 240 -0.05 9.75 12.72
N VAL A 241 -0.64 10.23 11.63
CA VAL A 241 -2.00 9.84 11.25
C VAL A 241 -1.95 8.45 10.65
N THR A 242 -2.59 7.50 11.32
CA THR A 242 -2.68 6.12 10.84
C THR A 242 -3.64 6.01 9.66
N LEU A 243 -3.51 4.93 8.87
CA LEU A 243 -4.49 4.62 7.81
C LEU A 243 -5.91 4.48 8.40
N ARG A 244 -6.02 3.89 9.58
CA ARG A 244 -7.29 3.74 10.32
C ARG A 244 -7.92 5.08 10.67
N GLU A 245 -7.14 6.02 11.21
CA GLU A 245 -7.60 7.37 11.51
C GLU A 245 -8.04 8.12 10.25
N LEU A 246 -7.25 8.05 9.19
CA LEU A 246 -7.61 8.65 7.91
C LEU A 246 -8.94 8.09 7.37
N ARG A 247 -9.10 6.77 7.35
CA ARG A 247 -10.34 6.11 6.91
C ARG A 247 -11.56 6.53 7.75
N ASN A 248 -11.38 6.58 9.07
CA ASN A 248 -12.45 6.97 9.98
C ASN A 248 -12.85 8.44 9.80
N GLU A 249 -11.93 9.30 9.41
CA GLU A 249 -12.17 10.72 9.21
C GLU A 249 -12.83 11.03 7.87
N VAL A 250 -12.34 10.45 6.77
CA VAL A 250 -12.80 10.81 5.41
C VAL A 250 -13.62 9.72 4.71
N GLY A 251 -13.66 8.51 5.26
CA GLY A 251 -14.25 7.33 4.65
C GLY A 251 -13.33 6.63 3.65
N ASN A 252 -13.58 5.34 3.40
CA ASN A 252 -12.76 4.54 2.48
C ASN A 252 -12.77 5.08 1.06
N ASP A 253 -13.93 5.43 0.53
CA ASP A 253 -14.08 5.88 -0.86
C ASP A 253 -13.26 7.13 -1.15
N ALA A 254 -13.37 8.15 -0.29
CA ALA A 254 -12.60 9.37 -0.43
C ALA A 254 -11.10 9.10 -0.25
N ALA A 255 -10.69 8.35 0.78
CA ALA A 255 -9.30 8.02 0.99
C ALA A 255 -8.69 7.31 -0.22
N ARG A 256 -9.33 6.26 -0.75
CA ARG A 256 -8.85 5.51 -1.93
C ARG A 256 -8.79 6.38 -3.17
N PHE A 257 -9.86 7.13 -3.44
CA PHE A 257 -9.94 7.96 -4.66
C PHE A 257 -8.88 9.06 -4.67
N PHE A 258 -8.69 9.76 -3.54
CA PHE A 258 -7.69 10.82 -3.45
C PHE A 258 -6.25 10.31 -3.60
N TYR A 259 -5.93 9.12 -3.09
CA TYR A 259 -4.60 8.52 -3.30
C TYR A 259 -4.30 8.23 -4.77
N VAL A 260 -5.31 7.92 -5.58
CA VAL A 260 -5.11 7.62 -7.01
C VAL A 260 -5.34 8.81 -7.94
N LEU A 261 -5.63 10.01 -7.42
CA LEU A 261 -5.81 11.22 -8.24
C LEU A 261 -4.50 11.78 -8.83
N ARG A 262 -3.37 11.31 -8.33
CA ARG A 262 -2.05 11.75 -8.84
C ARG A 262 -1.29 10.56 -9.37
N LYS A 263 -0.38 10.83 -10.30
CA LYS A 263 0.60 9.83 -10.70
C LYS A 263 1.43 9.45 -9.49
N SER A 264 1.78 8.17 -9.35
CA SER A 264 2.43 7.64 -8.14
C SER A 264 3.75 8.35 -7.78
N ASP A 265 4.51 8.82 -8.78
CA ASP A 265 5.79 9.51 -8.61
C ASP A 265 5.66 11.04 -8.32
N GLN A 266 4.43 11.56 -8.26
CA GLN A 266 4.15 12.96 -7.94
C GLN A 266 3.76 13.14 -6.48
N HIS A 267 4.14 14.29 -5.90
CA HIS A 267 3.67 14.68 -4.55
C HIS A 267 2.15 14.81 -4.52
N LEU A 268 1.56 14.25 -3.47
CA LEU A 268 0.14 14.36 -3.18
C LEU A 268 -0.06 15.24 -1.94
N ASP A 269 -0.69 16.39 -2.13
CA ASP A 269 -1.28 17.16 -1.05
C ASP A 269 -2.71 16.66 -0.83
N PHE A 270 -2.90 15.90 0.24
CA PHE A 270 -4.20 15.31 0.58
C PHE A 270 -4.97 16.28 1.46
N ASP A 271 -5.96 16.93 0.89
CA ASP A 271 -6.85 17.87 1.58
C ASP A 271 -7.99 17.09 2.27
N LEU A 272 -7.91 16.99 3.61
CA LEU A 272 -8.89 16.28 4.43
C LEU A 272 -10.26 16.96 4.41
N ASP A 273 -10.32 18.29 4.30
CA ASP A 273 -11.58 19.03 4.31
C ASP A 273 -12.32 18.86 2.99
N LEU A 274 -11.58 18.91 1.87
CA LEU A 274 -12.11 18.61 0.55
C LEU A 274 -12.61 17.17 0.47
N ALA A 275 -11.83 16.22 1.01
CA ALA A 275 -12.19 14.79 0.97
C ALA A 275 -13.48 14.48 1.75
N LYS A 276 -13.79 15.25 2.79
CA LYS A 276 -15.05 15.13 3.57
C LYS A 276 -16.23 15.87 2.95
N SER A 277 -15.97 16.81 2.03
CA SER A 277 -17.03 17.68 1.53
C SER A 277 -18.02 16.92 0.64
N GLN A 278 -19.31 17.21 0.83
CA GLN A 278 -20.39 16.74 -0.03
C GLN A 278 -20.73 17.81 -1.08
N SER A 279 -19.75 18.17 -1.89
CA SER A 279 -19.86 19.21 -2.91
C SER A 279 -19.31 18.76 -4.25
N ASN A 280 -19.64 19.49 -5.30
CA ASN A 280 -19.11 19.25 -6.65
C ASN A 280 -17.59 19.41 -6.76
N ASP A 281 -16.96 20.07 -5.79
CA ASP A 281 -15.50 20.24 -5.74
C ASP A 281 -14.80 18.93 -5.33
N ASN A 282 -15.49 18.08 -4.56
CA ASN A 282 -15.01 16.75 -4.19
C ASN A 282 -15.18 15.79 -5.38
N PRO A 283 -14.10 15.34 -6.03
CA PRO A 283 -14.20 14.59 -7.27
C PRO A 283 -14.86 13.20 -7.09
N VAL A 284 -14.68 12.54 -5.95
CA VAL A 284 -15.34 11.24 -5.72
C VAL A 284 -16.84 11.44 -5.51
N TYR A 285 -17.23 12.41 -4.72
CA TYR A 285 -18.63 12.77 -4.52
C TYR A 285 -19.31 13.11 -5.85
N TYR A 286 -18.65 13.91 -6.69
CA TYR A 286 -19.15 14.33 -8.00
C TYR A 286 -19.45 13.13 -8.93
N ILE A 287 -18.56 12.14 -8.97
CA ILE A 287 -18.73 10.93 -9.78
C ILE A 287 -19.84 10.06 -9.20
N GLN A 288 -19.85 9.82 -7.90
CA GLN A 288 -20.88 9.04 -7.21
C GLN A 288 -22.27 9.67 -7.39
N TYR A 289 -22.33 11.01 -7.34
CA TYR A 289 -23.58 11.72 -7.55
C TYR A 289 -24.11 11.57 -8.98
N ALA A 290 -23.24 11.49 -10.00
CA ALA A 290 -23.68 11.16 -11.36
C ALA A 290 -24.32 9.76 -11.42
N HIS A 291 -23.70 8.77 -10.78
CA HIS A 291 -24.25 7.41 -10.69
C HIS A 291 -25.62 7.40 -9.99
N ALA A 292 -25.73 8.02 -8.81
CA ALA A 292 -26.97 8.08 -8.04
C ALA A 292 -28.11 8.82 -8.80
N ARG A 293 -27.77 9.88 -9.56
CA ARG A 293 -28.74 10.56 -10.42
C ARG A 293 -29.32 9.64 -11.48
N VAL A 294 -28.50 8.82 -12.14
CA VAL A 294 -29.02 7.85 -13.11
C VAL A 294 -29.92 6.83 -12.42
N CYS A 295 -29.54 6.34 -11.24
CA CYS A 295 -30.37 5.42 -10.46
C CYS A 295 -31.73 6.03 -10.14
N SER A 296 -31.78 7.32 -9.74
CA SER A 296 -33.03 8.03 -9.50
C SER A 296 -33.90 8.17 -10.75
N VAL A 297 -33.30 8.43 -11.93
CA VAL A 297 -34.04 8.48 -13.20
C VAL A 297 -34.62 7.13 -13.55
N MET A 298 -33.88 6.04 -13.36
CA MET A 298 -34.35 4.68 -13.61
C MET A 298 -35.49 4.30 -12.68
N GLU A 299 -35.43 4.69 -11.42
CA GLU A 299 -36.50 4.50 -10.43
C GLU A 299 -37.76 5.28 -10.82
N GLN A 300 -37.64 6.53 -11.27
CA GLN A 300 -38.77 7.34 -11.75
C GLN A 300 -39.39 6.78 -13.01
N TRP A 301 -38.58 6.22 -13.94
CA TRP A 301 -39.11 5.58 -15.14
C TRP A 301 -39.96 4.36 -14.80
N GLY A 302 -39.53 3.53 -13.85
CA GLY A 302 -40.25 2.37 -13.35
C GLY A 302 -40.49 1.25 -14.39
N GLY A 303 -39.88 1.34 -15.57
CA GLY A 303 -39.99 0.35 -16.65
C GLY A 303 -39.01 -0.82 -16.48
N ASN A 304 -39.07 -1.76 -17.43
CA ASN A 304 -38.19 -2.93 -17.38
C ASN A 304 -36.83 -2.62 -18.00
N PRO A 305 -35.71 -2.72 -17.26
CA PRO A 305 -34.37 -2.48 -17.80
C PRO A 305 -33.99 -3.33 -19.01
N ALA A 306 -34.61 -4.50 -19.21
CA ALA A 306 -34.38 -5.34 -20.37
C ALA A 306 -34.79 -4.66 -21.69
N GLU A 307 -35.74 -3.72 -21.67
CA GLU A 307 -36.15 -2.94 -22.84
C GLU A 307 -35.04 -2.03 -23.36
N LEU A 308 -34.10 -1.63 -22.50
CA LEU A 308 -33.00 -0.74 -22.85
C LEU A 308 -31.86 -1.45 -23.59
N VAL A 309 -31.73 -2.78 -23.44
CA VAL A 309 -30.64 -3.57 -24.06
C VAL A 309 -30.68 -3.49 -25.60
N ASN A 310 -31.87 -3.47 -26.19
CA ASN A 310 -32.06 -3.42 -27.62
C ASN A 310 -32.74 -2.12 -28.07
N ALA A 311 -32.67 -1.05 -27.28
CA ALA A 311 -33.24 0.23 -27.63
C ALA A 311 -32.64 0.78 -28.94
N ASP A 312 -33.49 1.35 -29.79
CA ASP A 312 -33.03 2.08 -30.97
C ASP A 312 -32.34 3.38 -30.53
N LEU A 313 -31.02 3.48 -30.77
CA LEU A 313 -30.21 4.65 -30.40
C LEU A 313 -30.18 5.71 -31.50
N THR A 314 -30.81 5.50 -32.66
CA THR A 314 -30.80 6.47 -33.76
C THR A 314 -31.42 7.84 -33.41
N PRO A 315 -32.30 7.99 -32.39
CA PRO A 315 -32.79 9.29 -31.96
C PRO A 315 -31.72 10.13 -31.20
N LEU A 316 -30.59 9.57 -30.78
CA LEU A 316 -29.50 10.30 -30.11
C LEU A 316 -28.69 11.08 -31.14
N VAL A 317 -29.09 12.30 -31.43
CA VAL A 317 -28.51 13.15 -32.49
C VAL A 317 -27.91 14.44 -31.92
N GLU A 318 -28.20 14.77 -30.69
CA GLU A 318 -27.68 15.97 -30.05
C GLU A 318 -26.16 15.87 -29.85
N GLU A 319 -25.45 16.97 -30.00
CA GLU A 319 -23.98 17.01 -29.85
C GLU A 319 -23.50 16.41 -28.54
N GLN A 320 -24.17 16.72 -27.44
CA GLN A 320 -23.84 16.17 -26.12
C GLN A 320 -24.04 14.65 -26.02
N GLU A 321 -25.08 14.14 -26.65
CA GLU A 321 -25.38 12.69 -26.73
C GLU A 321 -24.28 11.97 -27.50
N LEU A 322 -23.84 12.52 -28.63
CA LEU A 322 -22.74 11.96 -29.42
C LEU A 322 -21.41 12.00 -28.73
N GLN A 323 -21.10 13.09 -28.01
CA GLN A 323 -19.88 13.22 -27.19
C GLN A 323 -19.85 12.19 -26.05
N ILE A 324 -20.96 11.95 -25.37
CA ILE A 324 -21.05 10.93 -24.32
C ILE A 324 -20.89 9.53 -24.92
N LEU A 325 -21.53 9.23 -26.07
CA LEU A 325 -21.36 7.95 -26.76
C LEU A 325 -19.90 7.70 -27.11
N GLN A 326 -19.19 8.72 -27.62
CA GLN A 326 -17.76 8.59 -27.92
C GLN A 326 -16.95 8.26 -26.65
N LYS A 327 -17.20 8.97 -25.54
CA LYS A 327 -16.54 8.67 -24.26
C LYS A 327 -16.79 7.24 -23.79
N LEU A 328 -18.03 6.75 -23.94
CA LEU A 328 -18.33 5.36 -23.58
C LEU A 328 -17.58 4.35 -24.45
N LEU A 329 -17.39 4.65 -25.74
CA LEU A 329 -16.59 3.82 -26.65
C LEU A 329 -15.10 3.82 -26.30
N ASP A 330 -14.58 4.91 -25.77
CA ASP A 330 -13.17 5.03 -25.35
C ASP A 330 -12.85 4.27 -24.07
N TYR A 331 -13.86 3.83 -23.30
CA TYR A 331 -13.66 3.21 -21.97
C TYR A 331 -12.71 2.00 -21.96
N PRO A 332 -12.82 1.02 -22.87
CA PRO A 332 -11.89 -0.12 -22.89
C PRO A 332 -10.44 0.30 -23.09
N GLU A 333 -10.19 1.26 -23.99
CA GLU A 333 -8.84 1.79 -24.24
C GLU A 333 -8.27 2.53 -23.03
N GLN A 334 -9.10 3.29 -22.31
CA GLN A 334 -8.71 3.97 -21.07
C GLN A 334 -8.26 2.98 -19.99
N ILE A 335 -8.97 1.86 -19.81
CA ILE A 335 -8.60 0.80 -18.87
C ILE A 335 -7.27 0.16 -19.30
N GLU A 336 -7.15 -0.20 -20.57
CA GLU A 336 -5.94 -0.84 -21.10
C GLU A 336 -4.72 0.07 -20.94
N GLY A 337 -4.85 1.36 -21.27
CA GLY A 337 -3.80 2.37 -21.08
C GLY A 337 -3.40 2.53 -19.62
N ALA A 338 -4.37 2.69 -18.74
CA ALA A 338 -4.13 2.81 -17.29
C ALA A 338 -3.42 1.58 -16.71
N ALA A 339 -3.80 0.38 -17.14
CA ALA A 339 -3.19 -0.87 -16.70
C ALA A 339 -1.75 -1.03 -17.24
N ARG A 340 -1.53 -0.73 -18.52
CA ARG A 340 -0.21 -0.82 -19.16
C ARG A 340 0.79 0.11 -18.51
N GLU A 341 0.37 1.34 -18.22
CA GLU A 341 1.21 2.39 -17.66
C GLU A 341 1.28 2.37 -16.13
N LEU A 342 0.54 1.48 -15.44
CA LEU A 342 0.36 1.46 -13.99
C LEU A 342 -0.12 2.82 -13.46
N ALA A 343 -1.09 3.41 -14.16
CA ALA A 343 -1.53 4.78 -14.00
C ALA A 343 -3.03 4.89 -13.66
N PRO A 344 -3.48 4.45 -12.45
CA PRO A 344 -4.91 4.45 -12.08
C PRO A 344 -5.55 5.84 -12.10
N HIS A 345 -4.76 6.93 -12.00
CA HIS A 345 -5.24 8.30 -12.11
C HIS A 345 -5.89 8.60 -13.47
N LEU A 346 -5.47 7.94 -14.55
CA LEU A 346 -6.08 8.11 -15.87
C LEU A 346 -7.54 7.67 -15.84
N LEU A 347 -7.84 6.55 -15.18
CA LEU A 347 -9.22 6.09 -15.00
C LEU A 347 -10.02 7.04 -14.12
N ALA A 348 -9.44 7.55 -13.03
CA ALA A 348 -10.11 8.53 -12.16
C ALA A 348 -10.47 9.82 -12.92
N PHE A 349 -9.59 10.33 -13.77
CA PHE A 349 -9.85 11.49 -14.63
C PHE A 349 -10.91 11.22 -15.68
N TYR A 350 -10.85 10.06 -16.32
CA TYR A 350 -11.87 9.63 -17.28
C TYR A 350 -13.27 9.58 -16.64
N LEU A 351 -13.40 8.97 -15.46
CA LEU A 351 -14.69 8.89 -14.75
C LEU A 351 -15.21 10.28 -14.37
N LYS A 352 -14.34 11.17 -13.93
CA LYS A 352 -14.70 12.56 -13.61
C LYS A 352 -15.22 13.29 -14.87
N ASP A 353 -14.55 13.10 -16.00
CA ASP A 353 -14.93 13.73 -17.26
C ASP A 353 -16.25 13.16 -17.80
N LEU A 354 -16.47 11.84 -17.73
CA LEU A 354 -17.73 11.22 -18.07
C LEU A 354 -18.88 11.71 -17.18
N ALA A 355 -18.64 11.80 -15.86
CA ALA A 355 -19.63 12.34 -14.91
C ALA A 355 -19.97 13.80 -15.23
N GLY A 356 -18.97 14.62 -15.57
CA GLY A 356 -19.17 16.02 -15.98
C GLY A 356 -20.02 16.15 -17.24
N GLY A 357 -19.76 15.33 -18.26
CA GLY A 357 -20.58 15.24 -19.47
C GLY A 357 -22.03 14.88 -19.16
N PHE A 358 -22.22 13.88 -18.28
CA PHE A 358 -23.58 13.49 -17.87
C PHE A 358 -24.29 14.58 -17.05
N HIS A 359 -23.62 15.23 -16.09
CA HIS A 359 -24.24 16.30 -15.32
C HIS A 359 -24.69 17.46 -16.20
N SER A 360 -23.89 17.84 -17.19
CA SER A 360 -24.24 18.87 -18.17
C SER A 360 -25.45 18.46 -19.02
N TYR A 361 -25.44 17.24 -19.52
CA TYR A 361 -26.54 16.66 -20.31
C TYR A 361 -27.84 16.57 -19.48
N TYR A 362 -27.78 16.06 -18.26
CA TYR A 362 -28.92 15.95 -17.36
C TYR A 362 -29.57 17.31 -17.03
N ASN A 363 -28.76 18.35 -16.91
CA ASN A 363 -29.26 19.69 -16.59
C ASN A 363 -29.90 20.40 -17.79
N SER A 364 -29.49 20.05 -19.02
CA SER A 364 -29.98 20.69 -20.24
C SER A 364 -31.06 19.88 -20.97
N THR A 365 -31.16 18.56 -20.71
CA THR A 365 -31.99 17.67 -21.51
C THR A 365 -32.92 16.83 -20.61
N ARG A 366 -34.22 16.86 -20.94
CA ARG A 366 -35.20 16.02 -20.25
C ARG A 366 -35.09 14.58 -20.75
N LEU A 367 -34.74 13.63 -19.86
CA LEU A 367 -34.59 12.22 -20.20
C LEU A 367 -35.95 11.51 -20.33
N LEU A 368 -36.86 11.78 -19.38
CA LEU A 368 -38.20 11.21 -19.36
C LEU A 368 -39.19 12.09 -20.19
N VAL A 369 -39.11 11.96 -21.50
CA VAL A 369 -40.02 12.61 -22.44
C VAL A 369 -41.23 11.73 -22.73
N GLU A 370 -42.29 12.28 -23.41
CA GLU A 370 -43.48 11.55 -23.75
C GLU A 370 -43.25 10.54 -24.89
N GLU A 371 -42.40 10.89 -25.86
CA GLU A 371 -42.07 10.04 -27.00
C GLU A 371 -41.22 8.84 -26.55
N ASP A 372 -41.79 7.65 -26.58
CA ASP A 372 -41.18 6.43 -26.10
C ASP A 372 -39.83 6.11 -26.79
N ARG A 373 -39.71 6.34 -28.07
CA ARG A 373 -38.51 6.05 -28.85
C ARG A 373 -37.33 6.90 -28.39
N ILE A 374 -37.53 8.21 -28.20
CA ILE A 374 -36.50 9.12 -27.67
C ILE A 374 -36.22 8.79 -26.20
N LYS A 375 -37.28 8.58 -25.42
CA LYS A 375 -37.14 8.23 -23.97
C LYS A 375 -36.28 6.98 -23.78
N LEU A 376 -36.59 5.88 -24.50
CA LEU A 376 -35.81 4.64 -24.35
C LEU A 376 -34.38 4.80 -24.83
N ALA A 377 -34.11 5.54 -25.89
CA ALA A 377 -32.77 5.83 -26.36
C ALA A 377 -31.94 6.61 -25.27
N ARG A 378 -32.52 7.66 -24.68
CA ARG A 378 -31.88 8.45 -23.59
C ARG A 378 -31.69 7.65 -22.33
N LEU A 379 -32.65 6.81 -21.98
CA LEU A 379 -32.49 5.90 -20.82
C LEU A 379 -31.44 4.83 -21.07
N ALA A 380 -31.33 4.30 -22.28
CA ALA A 380 -30.24 3.37 -22.61
C ALA A 380 -28.88 4.01 -22.52
N LEU A 381 -28.74 5.26 -23.01
CA LEU A 381 -27.51 6.05 -22.83
C LEU A 381 -27.17 6.27 -21.35
N ALA A 382 -28.16 6.67 -20.53
CA ALA A 382 -27.98 6.86 -19.10
C ALA A 382 -27.61 5.55 -18.39
N ALA A 383 -28.23 4.42 -18.75
CA ALA A 383 -27.89 3.11 -18.22
C ALA A 383 -26.44 2.71 -18.54
N ALA A 384 -25.96 2.98 -19.74
CA ALA A 384 -24.58 2.73 -20.14
C ALA A 384 -23.60 3.60 -19.32
N ILE A 385 -23.90 4.90 -19.11
CA ILE A 385 -23.11 5.79 -18.25
C ILE A 385 -23.03 5.22 -16.83
N ARG A 386 -24.15 4.86 -16.24
CA ARG A 386 -24.21 4.26 -14.90
C ARG A 386 -23.33 3.01 -14.81
N GLN A 387 -23.40 2.13 -15.80
CA GLN A 387 -22.62 0.90 -15.81
C GLN A 387 -21.11 1.18 -15.88
N VAL A 388 -20.68 2.11 -16.72
CA VAL A 388 -19.27 2.50 -16.86
C VAL A 388 -18.76 3.19 -15.60
N LEU A 389 -19.55 4.11 -15.01
CA LEU A 389 -19.18 4.75 -13.74
C LEU A 389 -19.02 3.71 -12.62
N ARG A 390 -19.96 2.76 -12.49
CA ARG A 390 -19.89 1.67 -11.51
C ARG A 390 -18.65 0.81 -11.72
N ASN A 391 -18.42 0.32 -12.93
CA ASN A 391 -17.27 -0.53 -13.26
C ASN A 391 -15.95 0.19 -12.98
N GLY A 392 -15.83 1.46 -13.37
CA GLY A 392 -14.61 2.24 -13.15
C GLY A 392 -14.35 2.54 -11.67
N LEU A 393 -15.41 2.87 -10.91
CA LEU A 393 -15.29 3.05 -9.45
C LEU A 393 -14.89 1.74 -8.75
N GLU A 394 -15.48 0.60 -9.16
CA GLU A 394 -15.16 -0.72 -8.62
C GLU A 394 -13.68 -1.09 -8.87
N ILE A 395 -13.14 -0.83 -10.07
CA ILE A 395 -11.71 -1.03 -10.37
C ILE A 395 -10.83 -0.19 -9.42
N LEU A 396 -11.25 1.02 -9.07
CA LEU A 396 -10.54 1.87 -8.11
C LEU A 396 -10.80 1.47 -6.65
N GLY A 397 -11.67 0.49 -6.40
CA GLY A 397 -12.09 0.06 -5.07
C GLY A 397 -12.92 1.11 -4.33
N VAL A 398 -13.72 1.85 -5.08
CA VAL A 398 -14.62 2.90 -4.59
C VAL A 398 -16.07 2.48 -4.85
N SER A 399 -16.97 2.73 -3.91
CA SER A 399 -18.37 2.36 -4.06
C SER A 399 -19.11 3.22 -5.08
N ALA A 400 -20.17 2.67 -5.68
CA ALA A 400 -21.10 3.37 -6.53
C ALA A 400 -22.51 3.34 -5.91
N PRO A 401 -22.83 4.27 -4.98
CA PRO A 401 -24.09 4.27 -4.26
C PRO A 401 -25.26 4.57 -5.19
N ASP A 402 -26.37 3.89 -4.99
CA ASP A 402 -27.60 4.12 -5.77
C ASP A 402 -28.36 5.37 -5.29
N ARG A 403 -28.09 5.85 -4.08
CA ARG A 403 -28.71 7.05 -3.45
C ARG A 403 -27.65 7.82 -2.68
N MET A 404 -27.74 9.13 -2.75
CA MET A 404 -26.87 10.08 -2.02
C MET A 404 -27.71 11.23 -1.43
#